data_d08331ee0754492e4e16e487122566a7
#
_entry.id   d08331ee0754492e4e16e487122566a7
#
_cell.length_a   1.000
_cell.length_b   1.000
_cell.length_c   1.000
_cell.angle_alpha   90.00
_cell.angle_beta   90.00
_cell.angle_gamma   90.00
#
_symmetry.space_group_name_H-M   'P 1'
#
loop_
_entity.id
_entity.type
_entity.pdbx_description
1 polymer ?
#
loop_
_entity_poly.entity_id
_entity_poly.type
_entity_poly.pdbx_seq_one_letter_code
_entity_poly.pdbx_strand_id
1 'polypeptide(L)'
;MDRFPEELVSALKEVVENSGWRCVGEKERFRAPCTKLYSEDGEHLVLIQADGKFYAMDSACPHEGGPLEQGDIEELCNGRFALTCPWHYFEFCLEDGSSSSGLQNQVYEVKVCEGKVYIKTPNALSLTPWKNSKCERSDNTESGESAKGVEDERSLTYWASRILCTADPEEKAKLTQQTQELWNAGKIVDIGQTQPPTQPKRKESLTIVQPGRIKRGKGGTLASRIALLHSLANIEQWAIDLSWDIIARFAQFQLKSGEKLPREFFSDFVKVAGDEAKHYCLLQKRLTELGSTFGDLPVHNGLWQSASDTAHDLLGRLAIVHMVHEARGLDVHRGHYSDSQLRGMKAQPRYWKSFTLMRSLMWQLV
;
A
#
# COMPACT_ATOMS: atom_id res chain seq x y z
N MET A 1 61.05 13.53 2.02
CA MET A 1 59.62 13.25 2.18
C MET A 1 59.05 14.36 3.04
N ASP A 2 58.58 15.42 2.39
CA ASP A 2 58.03 16.58 3.06
C ASP A 2 56.70 16.20 3.71
N ARG A 3 56.63 16.31 5.03
CA ARG A 3 55.40 16.18 5.79
C ARG A 3 54.51 17.38 5.44
N PHE A 4 53.28 17.12 5.03
CA PHE A 4 52.28 18.18 4.89
C PHE A 4 52.17 18.97 6.20
N PRO A 5 51.99 20.30 6.14
CA PRO A 5 51.78 21.12 7.32
C PRO A 5 50.64 20.60 8.16
N GLU A 6 50.81 20.54 9.49
CA GLU A 6 49.81 20.00 10.42
C GLU A 6 48.45 20.73 10.30
N GLU A 7 48.46 22.02 9.97
CA GLU A 7 47.28 22.85 9.70
C GLU A 7 46.48 22.32 8.48
N LEU A 8 47.19 21.91 7.40
CA LEU A 8 46.53 21.36 6.22
C LEU A 8 45.97 19.98 6.49
N VAL A 9 46.64 19.16 7.29
CA VAL A 9 46.15 17.84 7.71
C VAL A 9 44.93 18.01 8.61
N SER A 10 44.91 19.01 9.50
CA SER A 10 43.76 19.32 10.36
C SER A 10 42.59 19.84 9.52
N ALA A 11 42.81 20.75 8.58
CA ALA A 11 41.76 21.26 7.69
C ALA A 11 41.17 20.15 6.79
N LEU A 12 42.04 19.27 6.25
CA LEU A 12 41.57 18.11 5.46
C LEU A 12 40.78 17.11 6.31
N LYS A 13 41.16 16.85 7.55
CA LYS A 13 40.42 16.03 8.48
C LYS A 13 39.03 16.65 8.75
N GLU A 14 38.97 17.94 9.00
CA GLU A 14 37.70 18.66 9.23
C GLU A 14 36.78 18.61 8.00
N VAL A 15 37.34 18.76 6.79
CA VAL A 15 36.61 18.62 5.53
C VAL A 15 36.11 17.17 5.33
N VAL A 16 36.92 16.17 5.65
CA VAL A 16 36.55 14.76 5.55
C VAL A 16 35.52 14.37 6.62
N GLU A 17 35.67 14.84 7.86
CA GLU A 17 34.70 14.60 8.94
C GLU A 17 33.39 15.33 8.70
N ASN A 18 33.37 16.46 8.04
CA ASN A 18 32.18 17.18 7.62
C ASN A 18 31.62 16.71 6.25
N SER A 19 32.39 15.91 5.49
CA SER A 19 31.91 15.33 4.24
C SER A 19 30.80 14.30 4.54
N GLY A 20 29.65 14.48 3.89
CA GLY A 20 28.48 13.61 4.09
C GLY A 20 27.39 14.16 5.00
N TRP A 21 27.62 15.26 5.74
CA TRP A 21 26.56 15.90 6.50
C TRP A 21 25.67 16.78 5.60
N ARG A 22 24.37 16.52 5.62
CA ARG A 22 23.33 17.27 4.86
C ARG A 22 22.46 18.05 5.81
N CYS A 23 22.38 19.37 5.62
CA CYS A 23 21.46 20.22 6.35
C CYS A 23 20.03 19.98 5.85
N VAL A 24 19.10 19.61 6.73
CA VAL A 24 17.68 19.39 6.39
C VAL A 24 16.79 20.55 6.78
N GLY A 25 17.25 21.48 7.62
CA GLY A 25 16.52 22.70 7.97
C GLY A 25 16.70 23.14 9.43
N GLU A 26 16.02 24.23 9.77
CA GLU A 26 15.97 24.75 11.15
C GLU A 26 15.23 23.77 12.06
N LYS A 27 15.72 23.57 13.29
CA LYS A 27 15.15 22.66 14.30
C LYS A 27 13.67 22.94 14.57
N GLU A 28 13.30 24.21 14.65
CA GLU A 28 11.94 24.68 14.95
C GLU A 28 10.93 24.33 13.86
N ARG A 29 11.38 23.98 12.67
CA ARG A 29 10.54 23.55 11.55
C ARG A 29 9.97 22.15 11.76
N PHE A 30 10.67 21.30 12.50
CA PHE A 30 10.29 19.90 12.73
C PHE A 30 9.45 19.79 14.00
N ARG A 31 8.13 20.04 13.86
CA ARG A 31 7.17 19.97 14.98
C ARG A 31 6.42 18.63 15.02
N ALA A 32 6.38 17.91 13.92
CA ALA A 32 5.78 16.58 13.87
C ALA A 32 6.75 15.54 14.45
N PRO A 33 6.25 14.51 15.16
CA PRO A 33 7.09 13.43 15.68
C PRO A 33 7.92 12.74 14.60
N CYS A 34 7.36 12.54 13.42
CA CYS A 34 7.99 11.94 12.25
C CYS A 34 7.84 12.87 11.05
N THR A 35 8.93 13.07 10.29
CA THR A 35 8.95 13.88 9.07
C THR A 35 9.66 13.12 7.96
N LYS A 36 8.98 12.89 6.83
CA LYS A 36 9.59 12.27 5.66
C LYS A 36 10.57 13.20 4.98
N LEU A 37 11.73 12.69 4.63
CA LEU A 37 12.77 13.35 3.86
C LEU A 37 12.96 12.60 2.54
N TYR A 38 12.91 13.35 1.46
CA TYR A 38 13.05 12.80 0.11
C TYR A 38 14.53 12.86 -0.30
N SER A 39 15.13 11.72 -0.57
CA SER A 39 16.47 11.61 -1.11
C SER A 39 16.44 11.63 -2.64
N GLU A 40 17.50 12.14 -3.27
CA GLU A 40 17.60 12.26 -4.73
C GLU A 40 17.71 10.91 -5.44
N ASP A 41 18.17 9.86 -4.74
CA ASP A 41 18.31 8.49 -5.25
C ASP A 41 17.03 7.67 -5.13
N GLY A 42 15.98 8.20 -4.47
CA GLY A 42 14.71 7.50 -4.22
C GLY A 42 14.64 6.73 -2.90
N GLU A 43 15.76 6.53 -2.20
CA GLU A 43 15.81 5.94 -0.86
C GLU A 43 15.49 7.01 0.18
N HIS A 44 14.21 7.11 0.55
CA HIS A 44 13.74 8.17 1.44
C HIS A 44 14.02 7.85 2.91
N LEU A 45 14.18 8.90 3.72
CA LEU A 45 14.43 8.79 5.15
C LEU A 45 13.23 9.32 5.94
N VAL A 46 13.13 8.90 7.20
CA VAL A 46 12.27 9.55 8.19
C VAL A 46 13.14 10.18 9.27
N LEU A 47 12.93 11.49 9.50
CA LEU A 47 13.47 12.21 10.64
C LEU A 47 12.47 12.10 11.78
N ILE A 48 12.94 11.66 12.95
CA ILE A 48 12.11 11.33 14.10
C ILE A 48 12.54 12.22 15.27
N GLN A 49 11.57 12.78 15.98
CA GLN A 49 11.81 13.53 17.21
C GLN A 49 11.20 12.78 18.40
N ALA A 50 12.06 12.31 19.31
CA ALA A 50 11.66 11.62 20.52
C ALA A 50 12.54 12.09 21.68
N ASP A 51 11.96 12.32 22.86
CA ASP A 51 12.66 12.76 24.09
C ASP A 51 13.63 13.94 23.88
N GLY A 52 13.21 14.92 23.07
CA GLY A 52 14.02 16.11 22.77
C GLY A 52 15.22 15.89 21.85
N LYS A 53 15.43 14.68 21.36
CA LYS A 53 16.50 14.28 20.44
C LYS A 53 15.93 14.03 19.04
N PHE A 54 16.82 14.08 18.05
CA PHE A 54 16.51 13.72 16.67
C PHE A 54 17.20 12.40 16.30
N TYR A 55 16.49 11.57 15.57
CA TYR A 55 16.94 10.31 15.00
C TYR A 55 16.58 10.28 13.52
N ALA A 56 17.27 9.46 12.74
CA ALA A 56 16.93 9.26 11.33
C ALA A 56 17.13 7.80 10.94
N MET A 57 16.20 7.25 10.16
CA MET A 57 16.29 5.92 9.58
C MET A 57 15.63 5.89 8.20
N ASP A 58 15.77 4.78 7.48
CA ASP A 58 15.04 4.60 6.22
C ASP A 58 13.54 4.72 6.46
N SER A 59 12.84 5.41 5.56
CA SER A 59 11.39 5.59 5.68
C SER A 59 10.60 4.35 5.28
N ALA A 60 11.23 3.42 4.59
CA ALA A 60 10.65 2.15 4.21
C ALA A 60 10.93 1.07 5.25
N CYS A 61 9.90 0.42 5.76
CA CYS A 61 10.05 -0.71 6.67
C CYS A 61 10.75 -1.89 5.96
N PRO A 62 11.86 -2.44 6.50
CA PRO A 62 12.61 -3.53 5.87
C PRO A 62 11.81 -4.82 5.74
N HIS A 63 10.68 -4.96 6.43
CA HIS A 63 9.81 -6.10 6.27
C HIS A 63 9.15 -6.08 4.87
N GLU A 64 8.47 -4.99 4.52
CA GLU A 64 7.67 -4.89 3.27
C GLU A 64 7.44 -3.45 2.81
N GLY A 65 8.35 -2.55 3.10
CA GLY A 65 8.29 -1.18 2.59
C GLY A 65 7.20 -0.30 3.22
N GLY A 66 6.64 -0.69 4.38
CA GLY A 66 5.64 0.13 5.08
C GLY A 66 6.18 1.53 5.41
N PRO A 67 5.33 2.60 5.33
CA PRO A 67 5.76 3.98 5.49
C PRO A 67 6.01 4.30 6.97
N LEU A 68 7.27 4.21 7.40
CA LEU A 68 7.65 4.44 8.81
C LEU A 68 7.41 5.87 9.26
N GLU A 69 7.38 6.85 8.35
CA GLU A 69 7.01 8.23 8.68
C GLU A 69 5.56 8.38 9.17
N GLN A 70 4.74 7.35 9.01
CA GLN A 70 3.36 7.28 9.51
C GLN A 70 3.24 6.38 10.75
N GLY A 71 4.37 5.90 11.26
CA GLY A 71 4.45 5.04 12.42
C GLY A 71 4.29 5.78 13.75
N ASP A 72 4.05 5.02 14.80
CA ASP A 72 3.98 5.52 16.17
C ASP A 72 5.32 5.34 16.88
N ILE A 73 5.68 6.33 17.71
CA ILE A 73 6.87 6.25 18.55
C ILE A 73 6.46 5.66 19.89
N GLU A 74 7.09 4.57 20.29
CA GLU A 74 6.82 3.87 21.54
C GLU A 74 8.07 3.83 22.42
N GLU A 75 7.91 3.95 23.74
CA GLU A 75 8.96 3.74 24.70
C GLU A 75 9.07 2.24 25.02
N LEU A 76 10.25 1.69 24.86
CA LEU A 76 10.56 0.30 25.19
C LEU A 76 10.82 0.14 26.70
N CYS A 77 10.65 -1.09 27.23
CA CYS A 77 10.84 -1.39 28.63
C CYS A 77 12.22 -1.03 29.22
N ASN A 78 13.21 -0.78 28.36
CA ASN A 78 14.57 -0.39 28.74
C ASN A 78 14.82 1.13 28.67
N GLY A 79 13.77 1.95 28.49
CA GLY A 79 13.86 3.41 28.35
C GLY A 79 14.37 3.89 27.00
N ARG A 80 14.55 2.98 26.00
CA ARG A 80 14.85 3.33 24.61
C ARG A 80 13.53 3.58 23.88
N PHE A 81 13.60 4.27 22.75
CA PHE A 81 12.45 4.51 21.89
C PHE A 81 12.53 3.68 20.62
N ALA A 82 11.38 3.27 20.12
CA ALA A 82 11.23 2.58 18.85
C ALA A 82 10.18 3.25 17.98
N LEU A 83 10.36 3.17 16.67
CA LEU A 83 9.35 3.54 15.68
C LEU A 83 8.63 2.28 15.21
N THR A 84 7.32 2.24 15.42
CA THR A 84 6.47 1.10 15.10
C THR A 84 5.87 1.27 13.71
N CYS A 85 6.09 0.30 12.83
CA CYS A 85 5.55 0.28 11.47
C CYS A 85 4.01 0.25 11.50
N PRO A 86 3.31 1.15 10.81
CA PRO A 86 1.85 1.20 10.84
C PRO A 86 1.18 0.01 10.15
N TRP A 87 1.92 -0.75 9.35
CA TRP A 87 1.35 -1.88 8.61
C TRP A 87 1.29 -3.17 9.44
N HIS A 88 2.44 -3.56 10.07
CA HIS A 88 2.54 -4.86 10.75
C HIS A 88 3.04 -4.76 12.18
N TYR A 89 3.18 -3.54 12.72
CA TYR A 89 3.61 -3.29 14.10
C TYR A 89 5.01 -3.83 14.43
N PHE A 90 5.89 -3.98 13.41
CA PHE A 90 7.30 -4.18 13.67
C PHE A 90 7.88 -2.90 14.26
N GLU A 91 8.48 -3.02 15.43
CA GLU A 91 9.19 -1.94 16.09
C GLU A 91 10.65 -1.92 15.68
N PHE A 92 11.19 -0.73 15.45
CA PHE A 92 12.61 -0.51 15.14
C PHE A 92 13.16 0.50 16.13
N CYS A 93 14.18 0.08 16.89
CA CYS A 93 14.83 0.95 17.86
C CYS A 93 15.45 2.17 17.18
N LEU A 94 15.21 3.37 17.71
CA LEU A 94 15.66 4.62 17.09
C LEU A 94 17.19 4.77 17.10
N GLU A 95 17.88 4.11 18.03
CA GLU A 95 19.32 4.26 18.20
C GLU A 95 20.13 3.39 17.24
N ASP A 96 19.67 2.16 16.99
CA ASP A 96 20.42 1.18 16.23
C ASP A 96 19.62 0.47 15.12
N GLY A 97 18.32 0.79 14.99
CA GLY A 97 17.45 0.19 13.98
C GLY A 97 17.10 -1.27 14.21
N SER A 98 17.47 -1.86 15.35
CA SER A 98 17.18 -3.26 15.67
C SER A 98 15.71 -3.48 16.00
N SER A 99 15.18 -4.66 15.67
CA SER A 99 13.83 -5.10 15.98
C SER A 99 13.84 -6.41 16.77
N SER A 100 12.87 -6.62 17.64
CA SER A 100 12.68 -7.90 18.36
C SER A 100 12.43 -9.08 17.42
N SER A 101 11.97 -8.81 16.21
CA SER A 101 11.75 -9.80 15.14
C SER A 101 13.02 -10.24 14.41
N GLY A 102 14.18 -9.62 14.70
CA GLY A 102 15.45 -9.87 14.01
C GLY A 102 15.62 -9.08 12.70
N LEU A 103 14.64 -8.25 12.34
CA LEU A 103 14.78 -7.29 11.24
C LEU A 103 15.68 -6.13 11.66
N GLN A 104 16.34 -5.52 10.68
CA GLN A 104 17.25 -4.40 10.88
C GLN A 104 16.88 -3.28 9.92
N ASN A 105 16.61 -2.06 10.46
CA ASN A 105 16.44 -0.88 9.65
C ASN A 105 17.75 -0.06 9.64
N GLN A 106 18.06 0.58 8.52
CA GLN A 106 19.22 1.46 8.44
C GLN A 106 18.97 2.73 9.24
N VAL A 107 19.89 3.07 10.13
CA VAL A 107 19.88 4.33 10.90
C VAL A 107 21.00 5.25 10.44
N TYR A 108 20.79 6.55 10.59
CA TYR A 108 21.71 7.60 10.17
C TYR A 108 22.09 8.48 11.35
N GLU A 109 23.35 8.88 11.42
CA GLU A 109 23.79 9.85 12.42
C GLU A 109 23.10 11.21 12.22
N VAL A 110 22.57 11.76 13.32
CA VAL A 110 21.92 13.08 13.32
C VAL A 110 22.63 13.99 14.31
N LYS A 111 22.87 15.23 13.93
CA LYS A 111 23.36 16.29 14.84
C LYS A 111 22.58 17.57 14.67
N VAL A 112 22.48 18.31 15.76
CA VAL A 112 21.95 19.69 15.77
C VAL A 112 23.11 20.63 16.03
N CYS A 113 23.33 21.57 15.12
CA CYS A 113 24.38 22.56 15.21
C CYS A 113 23.79 23.93 14.82
N GLU A 114 24.02 24.97 15.65
CA GLU A 114 23.53 26.32 15.40
C GLU A 114 22.02 26.39 15.08
N GLY A 115 21.20 25.60 15.76
CA GLY A 115 19.75 25.53 15.53
C GLY A 115 19.32 24.78 14.29
N LYS A 116 20.23 24.18 13.53
CA LYS A 116 19.95 23.42 12.33
C LYS A 116 20.18 21.92 12.53
N VAL A 117 19.34 21.10 11.88
CA VAL A 117 19.41 19.64 11.90
C VAL A 117 20.23 19.17 10.69
N TYR A 118 21.19 18.30 10.95
CA TYR A 118 22.04 17.67 9.94
C TYR A 118 21.96 16.16 10.04
N ILE A 119 21.91 15.49 8.89
CA ILE A 119 21.95 14.03 8.78
C ILE A 119 23.18 13.63 7.97
N LYS A 120 23.88 12.60 8.42
CA LYS A 120 25.05 12.08 7.72
C LYS A 120 24.60 11.06 6.67
N THR A 121 24.59 11.51 5.42
CA THR A 121 24.20 10.71 4.24
C THR A 121 24.92 11.21 3.00
N PRO A 122 25.28 10.33 2.04
CA PRO A 122 25.92 10.76 0.79
C PRO A 122 25.00 11.61 -0.08
N ASN A 123 23.67 11.36 -0.03
CA ASN A 123 22.70 11.92 -0.95
C ASN A 123 22.12 13.23 -0.45
N ALA A 124 21.69 14.10 -1.38
CA ALA A 124 20.97 15.32 -1.03
C ALA A 124 19.55 14.96 -0.53
N LEU A 125 19.10 15.72 0.48
CA LEU A 125 17.79 15.53 1.11
C LEU A 125 16.90 16.76 0.90
N SER A 126 15.60 16.53 0.71
CA SER A 126 14.57 17.56 0.55
C SER A 126 13.35 17.26 1.40
N LEU A 127 12.61 18.29 1.82
CA LEU A 127 11.31 18.17 2.47
C LEU A 127 10.14 18.00 1.48
N THR A 128 10.44 18.15 0.19
CA THR A 128 9.48 17.97 -0.89
C THR A 128 10.04 16.98 -1.91
N PRO A 129 9.18 16.19 -2.59
CA PRO A 129 9.66 15.30 -3.64
C PRO A 129 10.49 16.03 -4.68
N TRP A 130 11.58 15.39 -5.11
CA TRP A 130 12.41 15.92 -6.20
C TRP A 130 11.58 15.93 -7.49
N LYS A 131 11.51 17.08 -8.15
CA LYS A 131 10.93 17.17 -9.49
C LYS A 131 11.87 16.43 -10.44
N ASN A 132 11.48 15.25 -10.90
CA ASN A 132 12.18 14.58 -11.98
C ASN A 132 12.09 15.47 -13.23
N SER A 133 13.20 16.07 -13.61
CA SER A 133 13.36 16.87 -14.83
C SER A 133 13.46 15.98 -16.08
N LYS A 134 12.52 15.03 -16.26
CA LYS A 134 12.30 14.32 -17.51
C LYS A 134 10.83 13.91 -17.58
N CYS A 135 10.07 14.74 -18.20
CA CYS A 135 8.81 14.60 -18.91
C CYS A 135 7.84 15.74 -18.57
N GLU A 136 8.26 16.97 -18.85
CA GLU A 136 7.30 18.01 -19.19
C GLU A 136 6.94 17.79 -20.66
N ARG A 137 5.89 17.02 -20.91
CA ARG A 137 5.06 17.26 -22.11
C ARG A 137 3.97 18.20 -21.67
N SER A 138 4.09 19.42 -22.16
CA SER A 138 3.09 20.46 -22.14
C SER A 138 1.73 19.90 -22.59
N ASP A 139 0.80 19.80 -21.66
CA ASP A 139 -0.62 19.68 -22.01
C ASP A 139 -1.17 21.08 -22.23
N ASN A 140 -0.95 21.58 -23.45
CA ASN A 140 -1.87 22.46 -24.13
C ASN A 140 -2.50 21.62 -25.21
N THR A 141 -3.67 21.08 -24.95
CA THR A 141 -4.62 20.74 -26.01
C THR A 141 -6.03 21.02 -25.52
N GLU A 142 -6.54 21.98 -26.21
CA GLU A 142 -7.94 22.44 -26.25
C GLU A 142 -8.91 21.26 -26.40
N SER A 143 -10.07 21.44 -25.75
CA SER A 143 -11.35 20.83 -26.04
C SER A 143 -11.46 20.26 -27.45
N GLY A 144 -11.35 18.95 -27.57
CA GLY A 144 -11.85 18.19 -28.68
C GLY A 144 -12.93 17.26 -28.15
N GLU A 145 -14.21 17.60 -28.37
CA GLU A 145 -15.31 16.66 -28.30
C GLU A 145 -15.04 15.52 -29.29
N SER A 146 -14.45 14.45 -28.78
CA SER A 146 -14.27 13.23 -29.55
C SER A 146 -15.38 12.26 -29.17
N ALA A 147 -16.24 12.00 -30.12
CA ALA A 147 -17.31 11.02 -30.24
C ALA A 147 -17.37 10.03 -29.06
N LYS A 148 -18.43 10.09 -28.26
CA LYS A 148 -18.86 9.01 -27.37
C LYS A 148 -19.12 7.79 -28.25
N GLY A 149 -18.10 6.92 -28.39
CA GLY A 149 -18.31 5.58 -28.88
C GLY A 149 -19.34 4.91 -27.98
N VAL A 150 -20.34 4.28 -28.56
CA VAL A 150 -21.32 3.47 -27.85
C VAL A 150 -20.52 2.45 -27.05
N GLU A 151 -20.48 2.63 -25.73
CA GLU A 151 -19.80 1.72 -24.80
C GLU A 151 -20.47 0.36 -24.95
N ASP A 152 -19.72 -0.65 -25.39
CA ASP A 152 -20.27 -1.97 -25.69
C ASP A 152 -20.45 -2.78 -24.41
N GLU A 153 -21.71 -2.91 -23.95
CA GLU A 153 -22.08 -3.75 -22.79
C GLU A 153 -21.66 -5.22 -22.89
N ARG A 154 -21.19 -5.66 -24.05
CA ARG A 154 -20.63 -7.01 -24.24
C ARG A 154 -19.17 -7.12 -23.86
N SER A 155 -18.51 -6.04 -23.50
CA SER A 155 -17.10 -6.02 -23.11
C SER A 155 -16.90 -6.03 -21.60
N LEU A 156 -15.88 -6.79 -21.15
CA LEU A 156 -15.56 -6.93 -19.73
C LEU A 156 -15.05 -5.62 -19.12
N THR A 157 -14.23 -4.86 -19.87
CA THR A 157 -13.69 -3.57 -19.38
C THR A 157 -14.76 -2.50 -19.21
N TYR A 158 -15.85 -2.55 -19.99
CA TYR A 158 -17.02 -1.69 -19.78
C TYR A 158 -17.62 -1.95 -18.38
N TRP A 159 -17.88 -3.21 -18.04
CA TRP A 159 -18.44 -3.57 -16.75
C TRP A 159 -17.47 -3.26 -15.60
N ALA A 160 -16.18 -3.54 -15.78
CA ALA A 160 -15.14 -3.20 -14.80
C ALA A 160 -15.11 -1.68 -14.52
N SER A 161 -15.11 -0.86 -15.55
CA SER A 161 -15.14 0.60 -15.39
C SER A 161 -16.42 1.08 -14.71
N ARG A 162 -17.57 0.52 -15.07
CA ARG A 162 -18.87 0.82 -14.45
C ARG A 162 -18.88 0.50 -12.95
N ILE A 163 -18.36 -0.68 -12.57
CA ILE A 163 -18.26 -1.12 -11.17
C ILE A 163 -17.33 -0.19 -10.39
N LEU A 164 -16.14 0.13 -10.95
CA LEU A 164 -15.20 1.05 -10.34
C LEU A 164 -15.76 2.46 -10.16
N CYS A 165 -16.65 2.90 -11.06
CA CYS A 165 -17.34 4.18 -10.96
C CYS A 165 -18.58 4.16 -10.06
N THR A 166 -18.97 3.02 -9.49
CA THR A 166 -20.09 2.90 -8.56
C THR A 166 -19.60 3.20 -7.13
N ALA A 167 -20.16 4.23 -6.50
CA ALA A 167 -19.74 4.66 -5.16
C ALA A 167 -20.39 3.88 -4.02
N ASP A 168 -21.63 3.43 -4.23
CA ASP A 168 -22.37 2.66 -3.23
C ASP A 168 -21.83 1.24 -3.11
N PRO A 169 -21.42 0.79 -1.92
CA PRO A 169 -20.75 -0.50 -1.75
C PRO A 169 -21.68 -1.70 -1.96
N GLU A 170 -22.97 -1.58 -1.66
CA GLU A 170 -23.94 -2.66 -1.87
C GLU A 170 -24.29 -2.79 -3.36
N GLU A 171 -24.48 -1.67 -4.04
CA GLU A 171 -24.69 -1.64 -5.49
C GLU A 171 -23.45 -2.16 -6.24
N LYS A 172 -22.23 -1.76 -5.81
CA LYS A 172 -20.97 -2.28 -6.35
C LYS A 172 -20.88 -3.80 -6.23
N ALA A 173 -21.18 -4.35 -5.05
CA ALA A 173 -21.18 -5.79 -4.83
C ALA A 173 -22.23 -6.50 -5.71
N LYS A 174 -23.43 -5.94 -5.83
CA LYS A 174 -24.50 -6.46 -6.68
C LYS A 174 -24.10 -6.45 -8.17
N LEU A 175 -23.56 -5.35 -8.67
CA LEU A 175 -23.07 -5.26 -10.05
C LEU A 175 -21.93 -6.25 -10.30
N THR A 176 -21.04 -6.45 -9.35
CA THR A 176 -19.97 -7.45 -9.43
C THR A 176 -20.53 -8.86 -9.61
N GLN A 177 -21.49 -9.26 -8.79
CA GLN A 177 -22.14 -10.57 -8.89
C GLN A 177 -22.86 -10.75 -10.24
N GLN A 178 -23.61 -9.75 -10.67
CA GLN A 178 -24.29 -9.76 -11.97
C GLN A 178 -23.29 -9.90 -13.13
N THR A 179 -22.19 -9.18 -13.07
CA THR A 179 -21.14 -9.23 -14.11
C THR A 179 -20.48 -10.61 -14.13
N GLN A 180 -20.22 -11.21 -12.97
CA GLN A 180 -19.71 -12.58 -12.87
C GLN A 180 -20.67 -13.58 -13.53
N GLU A 181 -21.98 -13.45 -13.28
CA GLU A 181 -23.00 -14.31 -13.90
C GLU A 181 -23.03 -14.15 -15.42
N LEU A 182 -22.98 -12.90 -15.92
CA LEU A 182 -22.95 -12.60 -17.36
C LEU A 182 -21.69 -13.16 -18.03
N TRP A 183 -20.53 -13.05 -17.37
CA TRP A 183 -19.27 -13.62 -17.85
C TRP A 183 -19.31 -15.13 -17.92
N ASN A 184 -19.77 -15.78 -16.85
CA ASN A 184 -19.88 -17.24 -16.79
C ASN A 184 -20.90 -17.80 -17.78
N ALA A 185 -21.96 -17.04 -18.07
CA ALA A 185 -22.96 -17.39 -19.09
C ALA A 185 -22.50 -17.11 -20.52
N GLY A 186 -21.28 -16.58 -20.73
CA GLY A 186 -20.75 -16.23 -22.05
C GLY A 186 -21.47 -15.06 -22.73
N LYS A 187 -22.20 -14.23 -21.99
CA LYS A 187 -22.87 -13.03 -22.51
C LYS A 187 -21.91 -11.86 -22.70
N ILE A 188 -20.85 -11.79 -21.87
CA ILE A 188 -19.72 -10.91 -22.05
C ILE A 188 -18.67 -11.67 -22.86
N VAL A 189 -18.52 -11.28 -24.13
CA VAL A 189 -17.71 -12.02 -25.12
C VAL A 189 -16.32 -11.42 -25.21
N ASP A 190 -16.23 -10.10 -25.25
CA ASP A 190 -14.99 -9.36 -25.49
C ASP A 190 -14.35 -8.88 -24.19
N ILE A 191 -13.02 -8.76 -24.17
CA ILE A 191 -12.33 -8.11 -23.07
C ILE A 191 -12.58 -6.60 -23.12
N GLY A 192 -12.47 -5.98 -24.28
CA GLY A 192 -12.69 -4.55 -24.50
C GLY A 192 -11.44 -3.70 -24.27
N GLN A 193 -11.63 -2.39 -24.29
CA GLN A 193 -10.55 -1.38 -24.20
C GLN A 193 -10.91 -0.18 -23.32
N THR A 194 -12.04 -0.23 -22.63
CA THR A 194 -12.49 0.86 -21.74
C THR A 194 -11.45 1.06 -20.64
N GLN A 195 -10.96 2.29 -20.51
CA GLN A 195 -9.95 2.63 -19.51
C GLN A 195 -10.59 2.71 -18.11
N PRO A 196 -9.93 2.19 -17.06
CA PRO A 196 -10.41 2.37 -15.70
C PRO A 196 -10.28 3.83 -15.25
N PRO A 197 -11.07 4.27 -14.26
CA PRO A 197 -10.83 5.54 -13.59
C PRO A 197 -9.45 5.50 -12.88
N THR A 198 -8.87 6.68 -12.65
CA THR A 198 -7.61 6.79 -11.87
C THR A 198 -7.75 6.26 -10.46
N GLN A 199 -8.96 6.35 -9.91
CA GLN A 199 -9.31 5.86 -8.58
C GLN A 199 -10.77 5.39 -8.57
N PRO A 200 -11.09 4.25 -7.92
CA PRO A 200 -12.46 3.80 -7.79
C PRO A 200 -13.28 4.77 -6.94
N LYS A 201 -14.55 4.95 -7.30
CA LYS A 201 -15.46 5.78 -6.50
C LYS A 201 -15.83 5.06 -5.21
N ARG A 202 -15.87 5.84 -4.12
CA ARG A 202 -16.30 5.44 -2.80
C ARG A 202 -17.35 6.42 -2.29
N LYS A 203 -18.21 6.00 -1.34
CA LYS A 203 -19.21 6.91 -0.74
C LYS A 203 -18.50 8.13 -0.13
N GLU A 204 -18.97 9.33 -0.45
CA GLU A 204 -18.45 10.59 0.09
C GLU A 204 -18.65 10.71 1.62
N SER A 205 -19.64 10.00 2.16
CA SER A 205 -19.94 9.97 3.59
C SER A 205 -18.90 9.18 4.41
N LEU A 206 -17.99 8.44 3.78
CA LEU A 206 -16.97 7.67 4.50
C LEU A 206 -15.94 8.59 5.15
N THR A 207 -15.75 8.44 6.44
CA THR A 207 -14.66 9.10 7.18
C THR A 207 -13.36 8.37 6.90
N ILE A 208 -12.48 8.99 6.10
CA ILE A 208 -11.19 8.41 5.74
C ILE A 208 -10.14 8.88 6.74
N VAL A 209 -9.42 7.94 7.34
CA VAL A 209 -8.29 8.20 8.25
C VAL A 209 -7.04 7.51 7.74
N GLN A 210 -5.89 7.95 8.23
CA GLN A 210 -4.62 7.30 7.90
C GLN A 210 -4.58 5.86 8.43
N PRO A 211 -3.92 4.93 7.72
CA PRO A 211 -3.63 3.59 8.23
C PRO A 211 -2.99 3.69 9.63
N GLY A 212 -3.35 2.75 10.53
CA GLY A 212 -2.84 2.75 11.90
C GLY A 212 -3.66 3.56 12.92
N ARG A 213 -4.49 4.53 12.51
CA ARG A 213 -5.35 5.30 13.44
C ARG A 213 -6.65 4.60 13.83
N ILE A 214 -6.98 3.49 13.20
CA ILE A 214 -8.17 2.70 13.55
C ILE A 214 -7.81 1.76 14.70
N LYS A 215 -8.31 2.09 15.90
CA LYS A 215 -8.15 1.22 17.08
C LYS A 215 -8.89 -0.09 16.85
N ARG A 216 -8.16 -1.18 16.68
CA ARG A 216 -8.72 -2.54 16.60
C ARG A 216 -8.89 -3.08 18.02
N GLY A 217 -10.12 -3.40 18.41
CA GLY A 217 -10.36 -4.08 19.68
C GLY A 217 -10.07 -5.58 19.57
N LYS A 218 -9.91 -6.25 20.74
CA LYS A 218 -9.65 -7.71 20.80
C LYS A 218 -10.92 -8.58 20.62
N GLY A 219 -12.03 -8.02 20.12
CA GLY A 219 -13.29 -8.76 19.87
C GLY A 219 -14.12 -9.12 21.11
N GLY A 220 -13.68 -8.78 22.33
CA GLY A 220 -14.35 -9.13 23.57
C GLY A 220 -15.64 -8.35 23.85
N THR A 221 -15.79 -7.14 23.31
CA THR A 221 -17.00 -6.31 23.47
C THR A 221 -17.78 -6.20 22.16
N LEU A 222 -19.06 -5.81 22.23
CA LEU A 222 -19.87 -5.58 21.03
C LEU A 222 -19.21 -4.54 20.10
N ALA A 223 -18.79 -3.39 20.66
CA ALA A 223 -18.12 -2.34 19.88
C ALA A 223 -16.85 -2.83 19.18
N SER A 224 -16.04 -3.65 19.86
CA SER A 224 -14.82 -4.24 19.30
C SER A 224 -15.12 -5.25 18.18
N ARG A 225 -16.22 -6.02 18.29
CA ARG A 225 -16.67 -6.94 17.22
C ARG A 225 -17.16 -6.17 16.00
N ILE A 226 -17.94 -5.10 16.21
CA ILE A 226 -18.39 -4.21 15.13
C ILE A 226 -17.18 -3.59 14.43
N ALA A 227 -16.21 -3.05 15.17
CA ALA A 227 -15.00 -2.45 14.60
C ALA A 227 -14.19 -3.45 13.75
N LEU A 228 -14.06 -4.70 14.19
CA LEU A 228 -13.39 -5.76 13.43
C LEU A 228 -14.14 -6.08 12.14
N LEU A 229 -15.45 -6.33 12.21
CA LEU A 229 -16.27 -6.66 11.03
C LEU A 229 -16.30 -5.50 10.03
N HIS A 230 -16.37 -4.25 10.52
CA HIS A 230 -16.34 -3.06 9.69
C HIS A 230 -14.99 -2.91 8.96
N SER A 231 -13.87 -3.18 9.66
CA SER A 231 -12.54 -3.18 9.05
C SER A 231 -12.41 -4.26 7.97
N LEU A 232 -12.91 -5.47 8.22
CA LEU A 232 -12.94 -6.53 7.22
C LEU A 232 -13.80 -6.14 6.01
N ALA A 233 -14.99 -5.58 6.22
CA ALA A 233 -15.85 -5.11 5.14
C ALA A 233 -15.16 -4.04 4.26
N ASN A 234 -14.32 -3.19 4.85
CA ASN A 234 -13.50 -2.25 4.08
C ASN A 234 -12.42 -2.95 3.22
N ILE A 235 -11.81 -4.01 3.74
CA ILE A 235 -10.84 -4.82 2.99
C ILE A 235 -11.52 -5.49 1.80
N GLU A 236 -12.67 -6.13 2.00
CA GLU A 236 -13.43 -6.79 0.91
C GLU A 236 -13.86 -5.79 -0.18
N GLN A 237 -14.28 -4.57 0.22
CA GLN A 237 -14.59 -3.52 -0.75
C GLN A 237 -13.37 -3.12 -1.59
N TRP A 238 -12.18 -3.04 -0.97
CA TRP A 238 -10.95 -2.80 -1.73
C TRP A 238 -10.57 -3.98 -2.61
N ALA A 239 -10.77 -5.21 -2.16
CA ALA A 239 -10.48 -6.41 -2.94
C ALA A 239 -11.36 -6.50 -4.20
N ILE A 240 -12.63 -6.09 -4.12
CA ILE A 240 -13.51 -5.92 -5.28
C ILE A 240 -12.91 -4.89 -6.25
N ASP A 241 -12.56 -3.69 -5.76
CA ASP A 241 -12.01 -2.61 -6.58
C ASP A 241 -10.69 -3.02 -7.24
N LEU A 242 -9.79 -3.67 -6.51
CA LEU A 242 -8.48 -4.13 -7.00
C LEU A 242 -8.62 -5.19 -8.10
N SER A 243 -9.58 -6.09 -7.96
CA SER A 243 -9.85 -7.14 -8.95
C SER A 243 -10.43 -6.58 -10.25
N TRP A 244 -11.29 -5.57 -10.18
CA TRP A 244 -11.80 -4.90 -11.37
C TRP A 244 -10.80 -3.94 -12.00
N ASP A 245 -9.95 -3.31 -11.18
CA ASP A 245 -8.90 -2.42 -11.68
C ASP A 245 -7.85 -3.18 -12.49
N ILE A 246 -7.38 -4.35 -12.01
CA ILE A 246 -6.40 -5.14 -12.78
C ILE A 246 -6.97 -5.62 -14.10
N ILE A 247 -8.25 -6.01 -14.15
CA ILE A 247 -8.95 -6.39 -15.39
C ILE A 247 -8.94 -5.24 -16.38
N ALA A 248 -9.40 -4.06 -15.98
CA ALA A 248 -9.54 -2.93 -16.90
C ALA A 248 -8.19 -2.31 -17.27
N ARG A 249 -7.29 -2.18 -16.30
CA ARG A 249 -5.99 -1.51 -16.48
C ARG A 249 -5.05 -2.28 -17.39
N PHE A 250 -5.04 -3.61 -17.28
CA PHE A 250 -4.13 -4.46 -18.03
C PHE A 250 -4.82 -5.23 -19.16
N ALA A 251 -6.05 -4.83 -19.55
CA ALA A 251 -6.80 -5.45 -20.65
C ALA A 251 -6.04 -5.53 -21.99
N GLN A 252 -5.18 -4.54 -22.23
CA GLN A 252 -4.40 -4.43 -23.47
C GLN A 252 -2.92 -4.78 -23.27
N PHE A 253 -2.55 -5.34 -22.11
CA PHE A 253 -1.19 -5.75 -21.83
C PHE A 253 -0.75 -6.86 -22.81
N GLN A 254 0.48 -6.74 -23.30
CA GLN A 254 1.11 -7.74 -24.17
C GLN A 254 2.28 -8.41 -23.46
N LEU A 255 2.35 -9.71 -23.58
CA LEU A 255 3.49 -10.51 -23.11
C LEU A 255 4.73 -10.18 -23.94
N LYS A 256 5.92 -10.57 -23.45
CA LYS A 256 7.18 -10.45 -24.24
C LYS A 256 7.10 -11.19 -25.60
N SER A 257 6.26 -12.21 -25.70
CA SER A 257 5.98 -12.93 -26.96
C SER A 257 5.14 -12.10 -27.96
N GLY A 258 4.57 -10.98 -27.56
CA GLY A 258 3.62 -10.17 -28.34
C GLY A 258 2.16 -10.64 -28.21
N GLU A 259 1.90 -11.71 -27.48
CA GLU A 259 0.56 -12.23 -27.22
C GLU A 259 -0.15 -11.40 -26.14
N LYS A 260 -1.48 -11.33 -26.22
CA LYS A 260 -2.31 -10.73 -25.16
C LYS A 260 -2.44 -11.67 -23.97
N LEU A 261 -2.84 -11.11 -22.82
CA LEU A 261 -3.19 -11.93 -21.66
C LEU A 261 -4.28 -12.94 -22.00
N PRO A 262 -4.16 -14.19 -21.55
CA PRO A 262 -5.13 -15.24 -21.82
C PRO A 262 -6.48 -14.94 -21.16
N ARG A 263 -7.58 -15.45 -21.72
CA ARG A 263 -8.93 -15.24 -21.19
C ARG A 263 -9.09 -15.76 -19.76
N GLU A 264 -8.35 -16.80 -19.42
CA GLU A 264 -8.31 -17.42 -18.10
C GLU A 264 -7.84 -16.43 -17.03
N PHE A 265 -6.87 -15.56 -17.33
CA PHE A 265 -6.45 -14.48 -16.45
C PHE A 265 -7.64 -13.62 -16.02
N PHE A 266 -8.44 -13.19 -16.98
CA PHE A 266 -9.62 -12.35 -16.69
C PHE A 266 -10.70 -13.14 -15.95
N SER A 267 -10.89 -14.41 -16.29
CA SER A 267 -11.85 -15.29 -15.62
C SER A 267 -11.53 -15.48 -14.15
N ASP A 268 -10.24 -15.62 -13.81
CA ASP A 268 -9.78 -15.75 -12.44
C ASP A 268 -10.07 -14.48 -11.63
N PHE A 269 -9.78 -13.29 -12.17
CA PHE A 269 -10.07 -12.04 -11.46
C PHE A 269 -11.56 -11.72 -11.37
N VAL A 270 -12.38 -12.06 -12.37
CA VAL A 270 -13.84 -11.99 -12.28
C VAL A 270 -14.36 -12.89 -11.16
N LYS A 271 -13.78 -14.09 -11.02
CA LYS A 271 -14.15 -15.00 -9.94
C LYS A 271 -13.75 -14.46 -8.57
N VAL A 272 -12.52 -13.95 -8.42
CA VAL A 272 -12.05 -13.32 -7.19
C VAL A 272 -12.99 -12.17 -6.82
N ALA A 273 -13.25 -11.23 -7.72
CA ALA A 273 -14.16 -10.11 -7.49
C ALA A 273 -15.54 -10.58 -6.99
N GLY A 274 -16.10 -11.64 -7.61
CA GLY A 274 -17.39 -12.20 -7.22
C GLY A 274 -17.38 -12.86 -5.84
N ASP A 275 -16.28 -13.49 -5.45
CA ASP A 275 -16.14 -14.10 -4.13
C ASP A 275 -15.98 -13.00 -3.05
N GLU A 276 -15.21 -11.94 -3.30
CA GLU A 276 -15.06 -10.80 -2.39
C GLU A 276 -16.38 -10.01 -2.24
N ALA A 277 -17.17 -9.90 -3.31
CA ALA A 277 -18.51 -9.31 -3.23
C ALA A 277 -19.45 -10.13 -2.31
N LYS A 278 -19.35 -11.45 -2.33
CA LYS A 278 -20.12 -12.32 -1.40
C LYS A 278 -19.64 -12.14 0.04
N HIS A 279 -18.31 -12.08 0.26
CA HIS A 279 -17.73 -11.84 1.59
C HIS A 279 -18.22 -10.50 2.16
N TYR A 280 -18.16 -9.44 1.36
CA TYR A 280 -18.68 -8.13 1.75
C TYR A 280 -20.16 -8.21 2.16
N CYS A 281 -21.01 -8.84 1.36
CA CYS A 281 -22.44 -8.97 1.67
C CYS A 281 -22.68 -9.72 2.99
N LEU A 282 -21.90 -10.77 3.28
CA LEU A 282 -22.00 -11.50 4.55
C LEU A 282 -21.59 -10.64 5.75
N LEU A 283 -20.50 -9.87 5.61
CA LEU A 283 -20.02 -8.94 6.64
C LEU A 283 -21.01 -7.81 6.87
N GLN A 284 -21.56 -7.22 5.82
CA GLN A 284 -22.57 -6.17 5.90
C GLN A 284 -23.85 -6.68 6.59
N LYS A 285 -24.32 -7.86 6.23
CA LYS A 285 -25.45 -8.51 6.91
C LYS A 285 -25.16 -8.67 8.39
N ARG A 286 -23.95 -9.15 8.74
CA ARG A 286 -23.59 -9.34 10.16
C ARG A 286 -23.46 -8.01 10.91
N LEU A 287 -22.95 -6.96 10.29
CA LEU A 287 -22.95 -5.61 10.87
C LEU A 287 -24.37 -5.14 11.18
N THR A 288 -25.30 -5.32 10.24
CA THR A 288 -26.73 -4.96 10.42
C THR A 288 -27.36 -5.71 11.58
N GLU A 289 -27.11 -7.01 11.73
CA GLU A 289 -27.58 -7.82 12.87
C GLU A 289 -27.03 -7.33 14.21
N LEU A 290 -25.88 -6.67 14.22
CA LEU A 290 -25.26 -6.08 15.41
C LEU A 290 -25.64 -4.60 15.62
N GLY A 291 -26.55 -4.05 14.80
CA GLY A 291 -27.05 -2.67 14.90
C GLY A 291 -26.10 -1.61 14.32
N SER A 292 -25.24 -1.99 13.33
CA SER A 292 -24.31 -1.11 12.63
C SER A 292 -24.34 -1.37 11.14
N THR A 293 -23.68 -0.53 10.36
CA THR A 293 -23.52 -0.69 8.90
C THR A 293 -22.14 -0.24 8.45
N PHE A 294 -21.75 -0.68 7.25
CA PHE A 294 -20.50 -0.20 6.66
C PHE A 294 -20.57 1.31 6.38
N GLY A 295 -19.60 2.04 6.89
CA GLY A 295 -19.53 3.51 6.86
C GLY A 295 -19.78 4.18 8.21
N ASP A 296 -20.30 3.47 9.21
CA ASP A 296 -20.49 4.02 10.56
C ASP A 296 -19.16 4.33 11.28
N LEU A 297 -18.10 3.62 10.91
CA LEU A 297 -16.77 3.80 11.50
C LEU A 297 -15.76 4.28 10.44
N PRO A 298 -14.68 4.94 10.86
CA PRO A 298 -13.64 5.37 9.94
C PRO A 298 -12.98 4.20 9.19
N VAL A 299 -12.55 4.47 7.94
CA VAL A 299 -11.86 3.54 7.05
C VAL A 299 -10.52 4.12 6.59
N HIS A 300 -9.64 3.30 6.00
CA HIS A 300 -8.40 3.76 5.40
C HIS A 300 -8.24 3.25 3.95
N ASN A 301 -7.39 3.94 3.18
CA ASN A 301 -7.17 3.68 1.75
C ASN A 301 -5.83 3.00 1.47
N GLY A 302 -5.17 2.41 2.47
CA GLY A 302 -3.82 1.87 2.33
C GLY A 302 -3.64 0.83 1.21
N LEU A 303 -4.64 -0.02 0.98
CA LEU A 303 -4.59 -1.01 -0.10
C LEU A 303 -4.58 -0.37 -1.49
N TRP A 304 -5.30 0.74 -1.68
CA TRP A 304 -5.32 1.45 -2.95
C TRP A 304 -3.99 2.14 -3.26
N GLN A 305 -3.26 2.58 -2.25
CA GLN A 305 -1.94 3.18 -2.46
C GLN A 305 -1.01 2.22 -3.20
N SER A 306 -0.90 0.97 -2.74
CA SER A 306 -0.08 -0.05 -3.41
C SER A 306 -0.53 -0.32 -4.85
N ALA A 307 -1.84 -0.23 -5.12
CA ALA A 307 -2.37 -0.35 -6.48
C ALA A 307 -1.99 0.84 -7.36
N SER A 308 -2.00 2.05 -6.82
CA SER A 308 -1.57 3.25 -7.53
C SER A 308 -0.09 3.19 -7.89
N ASP A 309 0.75 2.74 -6.95
CA ASP A 309 2.20 2.63 -7.14
C ASP A 309 2.57 1.59 -8.21
N THR A 310 1.73 0.56 -8.37
CA THR A 310 1.91 -0.51 -9.36
C THR A 310 1.03 -0.37 -10.61
N ALA A 311 0.43 0.80 -10.85
CA ALA A 311 -0.53 1.01 -11.94
C ALA A 311 0.07 0.81 -13.34
N HIS A 312 1.38 0.89 -13.50
CA HIS A 312 2.14 0.78 -14.74
C HIS A 312 2.83 -0.57 -14.92
N ASP A 313 2.81 -1.44 -13.91
CA ASP A 313 3.54 -2.71 -13.88
C ASP A 313 2.63 -3.86 -13.44
N LEU A 314 2.27 -4.73 -14.39
CA LEU A 314 1.44 -5.91 -14.11
C LEU A 314 2.11 -6.88 -13.14
N LEU A 315 3.43 -7.10 -13.25
CA LEU A 315 4.13 -8.04 -12.37
C LEU A 315 4.22 -7.49 -10.96
N GLY A 316 4.54 -6.21 -10.81
CA GLY A 316 4.51 -5.50 -9.55
C GLY A 316 3.12 -5.53 -8.91
N ARG A 317 2.05 -5.30 -9.70
CA ARG A 317 0.66 -5.40 -9.25
C ARG A 317 0.33 -6.81 -8.74
N LEU A 318 0.66 -7.85 -9.48
CA LEU A 318 0.42 -9.24 -9.08
C LEU A 318 1.20 -9.60 -7.81
N ALA A 319 2.49 -9.26 -7.77
CA ALA A 319 3.35 -9.59 -6.63
C ALA A 319 2.90 -8.86 -5.35
N ILE A 320 2.75 -7.55 -5.40
CA ILE A 320 2.50 -6.72 -4.21
C ILE A 320 1.05 -6.81 -3.77
N VAL A 321 0.11 -6.59 -4.69
CA VAL A 321 -1.31 -6.45 -4.33
C VAL A 321 -1.98 -7.82 -4.17
N HIS A 322 -1.80 -8.72 -5.15
CA HIS A 322 -2.57 -9.97 -5.19
C HIS A 322 -1.86 -11.18 -4.57
N MET A 323 -0.56 -11.10 -4.26
CA MET A 323 0.16 -12.19 -3.58
C MET A 323 0.53 -11.81 -2.15
N VAL A 324 1.22 -10.70 -1.95
CA VAL A 324 1.73 -10.31 -0.63
C VAL A 324 0.58 -9.90 0.30
N HIS A 325 -0.37 -9.10 -0.14
CA HIS A 325 -1.52 -8.72 0.70
C HIS A 325 -2.40 -9.91 1.07
N GLU A 326 -2.60 -10.88 0.17
CA GLU A 326 -3.33 -12.12 0.45
C GLU A 326 -2.59 -13.02 1.45
N ALA A 327 -1.26 -13.20 1.28
CA ALA A 327 -0.44 -13.97 2.21
C ALA A 327 -0.49 -13.41 3.63
N ARG A 328 -0.48 -12.08 3.78
CA ARG A 328 -0.62 -11.38 5.08
C ARG A 328 -1.95 -11.65 5.76
N GLY A 329 -3.05 -11.66 5.00
CA GLY A 329 -4.37 -12.02 5.55
C GLY A 329 -4.34 -13.39 6.24
N LEU A 330 -3.62 -14.35 5.67
CA LEU A 330 -3.46 -15.69 6.22
C LEU A 330 -2.60 -15.72 7.50
N ASP A 331 -1.53 -14.90 7.57
CA ASP A 331 -0.62 -14.86 8.72
C ASP A 331 -1.25 -14.19 9.95
N VAL A 332 -2.04 -13.14 9.76
CA VAL A 332 -2.79 -12.48 10.85
C VAL A 332 -3.80 -13.43 11.50
N HIS A 333 -4.40 -14.35 10.73
CA HIS A 333 -5.31 -15.35 11.27
C HIS A 333 -4.61 -16.41 12.13
N ARG A 334 -3.35 -16.76 11.84
CA ARG A 334 -2.60 -17.74 12.66
C ARG A 334 -2.30 -17.25 14.08
N GLY A 335 -2.12 -15.95 14.28
CA GLY A 335 -1.86 -15.36 15.60
C GLY A 335 -3.07 -15.31 16.54
N HIS A 336 -4.30 -15.53 16.04
CA HIS A 336 -5.53 -15.37 16.80
C HIS A 336 -6.26 -16.67 17.14
N TYR A 337 -5.86 -17.81 16.59
CA TYR A 337 -6.47 -19.11 16.86
C TYR A 337 -5.47 -20.07 17.48
N SER A 338 -5.90 -20.74 18.57
CA SER A 338 -5.13 -21.85 19.13
C SER A 338 -5.08 -23.04 18.15
N ASP A 339 -4.02 -23.84 18.19
CA ASP A 339 -3.82 -25.02 17.33
C ASP A 339 -5.02 -26.00 17.33
N SER A 340 -5.82 -26.02 18.39
CA SER A 340 -7.04 -26.83 18.49
C SER A 340 -8.20 -26.30 17.63
N GLN A 341 -8.27 -24.97 17.43
CA GLN A 341 -9.31 -24.33 16.60
C GLN A 341 -8.97 -24.43 15.11
N LEU A 342 -7.66 -24.41 14.76
CA LEU A 342 -7.18 -24.57 13.38
C LEU A 342 -7.41 -25.99 12.82
N ARG A 343 -7.41 -27.04 13.69
CA ARG A 343 -7.68 -28.43 13.27
C ARG A 343 -9.13 -28.68 12.84
N GLY A 344 -10.08 -27.83 13.26
CA GLY A 344 -11.49 -27.91 12.87
C GLY A 344 -11.83 -27.20 11.56
N MET A 345 -10.99 -26.28 11.11
CA MET A 345 -11.16 -25.57 9.84
C MET A 345 -10.39 -26.33 8.75
N LYS A 346 -11.07 -27.24 8.05
CA LYS A 346 -10.51 -27.84 6.84
C LYS A 346 -10.22 -26.71 5.87
N ALA A 347 -8.92 -26.46 5.62
CA ALA A 347 -8.45 -25.55 4.59
C ALA A 347 -9.20 -25.87 3.28
N GLN A 348 -9.96 -24.93 2.77
CA GLN A 348 -10.64 -25.13 1.50
C GLN A 348 -9.60 -25.10 0.38
N PRO A 349 -9.43 -26.19 -0.40
CA PRO A 349 -8.38 -26.28 -1.43
C PRO A 349 -8.57 -25.34 -2.62
N ARG A 350 -9.61 -24.49 -2.61
CA ARG A 350 -10.02 -23.67 -3.77
C ARG A 350 -9.11 -22.47 -4.05
N TYR A 351 -8.51 -21.88 -3.02
CA TYR A 351 -7.59 -20.74 -3.18
C TYR A 351 -6.25 -21.14 -3.83
N TRP A 352 -5.79 -22.36 -3.61
CA TRP A 352 -4.51 -22.85 -4.14
C TRP A 352 -4.49 -23.03 -5.68
N LYS A 353 -5.64 -23.20 -6.33
CA LYS A 353 -5.70 -23.36 -7.81
C LYS A 353 -5.46 -22.03 -8.53
N SER A 354 -6.00 -20.91 -8.04
CA SER A 354 -5.71 -19.58 -8.58
C SER A 354 -4.25 -19.19 -8.39
N PHE A 355 -3.65 -19.54 -7.26
CA PHE A 355 -2.22 -19.34 -6.99
C PHE A 355 -1.31 -20.12 -7.97
N THR A 356 -1.72 -21.32 -8.35
CA THR A 356 -0.92 -22.17 -9.27
C THR A 356 -0.91 -21.59 -10.69
N LEU A 357 -2.01 -21.01 -11.13
CA LEU A 357 -2.10 -20.35 -12.44
C LEU A 357 -1.30 -19.04 -12.47
N MET A 358 -1.40 -18.22 -11.41
CA MET A 358 -0.59 -17.00 -11.24
C MET A 358 0.91 -17.31 -11.23
N ARG A 359 1.35 -18.38 -10.54
CA ARG A 359 2.75 -18.84 -10.60
C ARG A 359 3.15 -19.27 -12.00
N SER A 360 2.29 -19.98 -12.74
CA SER A 360 2.56 -20.39 -14.11
C SER A 360 2.70 -19.18 -15.03
N LEU A 361 1.84 -18.18 -14.91
CA LEU A 361 1.93 -16.93 -15.67
C LEU A 361 3.19 -16.12 -15.30
N MET A 362 3.58 -16.06 -14.04
CA MET A 362 4.84 -15.41 -13.62
C MET A 362 6.06 -16.04 -14.28
N TRP A 363 6.12 -17.40 -14.38
CA TRP A 363 7.22 -18.09 -15.05
C TRP A 363 7.25 -17.87 -16.57
N GLN A 364 6.11 -17.56 -17.19
CA GLN A 364 6.04 -17.21 -18.62
C GLN A 364 6.36 -15.73 -18.88
N LEU A 365 6.29 -14.88 -17.87
CA LEU A 365 6.53 -13.43 -17.96
C LEU A 365 7.97 -13.03 -17.63
N VAL A 366 8.73 -13.90 -16.93
CA VAL A 366 10.16 -13.74 -16.64
C VAL A 366 10.99 -14.41 -17.76
#